data_4aa5826d261c69461ad751e8146c0465
#
_entry.id   4aa5826d261c69461ad751e8146c0465
#
_cell.length_a   1.000
_cell.length_b   1.000
_cell.length_c   1.000
_cell.angle_alpha   90.00
_cell.angle_beta   90.00
_cell.angle_gamma   90.00
#
_symmetry.space_group_name_H-M   'P 1'
#
loop_
_entity.id
_entity.type
_entity.pdbx_description
1 polymer ?
#
loop_
_entity_poly.entity_id
_entity_poly.type
_entity_poly.pdbx_seq_one_letter_code
_entity_poly.pdbx_strand_id
1 'polypeptide(L)'
;SIIIRIMIEVKNIEKSFGDSKVLKGVSTVFETGKTNLIIGQSGSGKTVLLKTLLGIHTPDAGTIEFDGRVYSDLDKDEKRELRTEIGMVFQGSALFDSMTVEENVAFPLKMFTKNNKAQIQERVDFVLERVNLIDAHKKLPSEISGGMQKRVAIARAIVNNPKYLFCDEPNSGLDPNTSTLIDNLIQEITKEYNITTVINTHDMNSVMEIGENIVFLKKGLKAWQGTKEEIFKTDNKDIVKFVYSSNLFKKVREAYLRGL
;
A
#
# COMPACT_ATOMS: atom_id res chain seq x y z
N SER A 1 -17.66 -18.61 -17.82
CA SER A 1 -16.61 -18.50 -16.79
C SER A 1 -16.84 -17.25 -15.99
N ILE A 2 -17.25 -17.38 -14.73
CA ILE A 2 -17.29 -16.24 -13.78
C ILE A 2 -15.84 -15.89 -13.50
N ILE A 3 -15.38 -14.80 -14.07
CA ILE A 3 -14.10 -14.20 -13.68
C ILE A 3 -14.32 -13.64 -12.28
N ILE A 4 -13.93 -14.38 -11.25
CA ILE A 4 -13.87 -13.86 -9.89
C ILE A 4 -12.77 -12.78 -9.93
N ARG A 5 -13.18 -11.52 -10.04
CA ARG A 5 -12.25 -10.40 -9.86
C ARG A 5 -11.85 -10.37 -8.39
N ILE A 6 -10.62 -10.74 -8.13
CA ILE A 6 -10.01 -10.57 -6.83
C ILE A 6 -9.87 -9.06 -6.59
N MET A 7 -10.44 -8.53 -5.51
CA MET A 7 -10.46 -7.09 -5.23
C MET A 7 -10.85 -6.81 -3.78
N ILE A 8 -10.54 -5.60 -3.35
CA ILE A 8 -11.08 -5.05 -2.10
C ILE A 8 -12.14 -4.02 -2.49
N GLU A 9 -13.35 -4.18 -1.99
CA GLU A 9 -14.44 -3.24 -2.18
C GLU A 9 -14.80 -2.54 -0.87
N VAL A 10 -14.90 -1.22 -0.94
CA VAL A 10 -15.24 -0.34 0.19
C VAL A 10 -16.56 0.33 -0.12
N LYS A 11 -17.54 0.20 0.77
CA LYS A 11 -18.90 0.74 0.59
C LYS A 11 -19.29 1.65 1.75
N ASN A 12 -19.44 2.93 1.47
CA ASN A 12 -19.93 3.96 2.38
C ASN A 12 -19.25 3.98 3.76
N ILE A 13 -17.93 3.83 3.81
CA ILE A 13 -17.18 3.77 5.06
C ILE A 13 -17.21 5.14 5.75
N GLU A 14 -17.68 5.12 6.98
CA GLU A 14 -17.65 6.25 7.90
C GLU A 14 -16.79 5.92 9.13
N LYS A 15 -16.05 6.93 9.61
CA LYS A 15 -15.27 6.81 10.83
C LYS A 15 -15.14 8.16 11.52
N SER A 16 -15.43 8.16 12.81
CA SER A 16 -15.30 9.32 13.70
C SER A 16 -14.38 9.00 14.88
N PHE A 17 -13.78 10.03 15.43
CA PHE A 17 -13.05 10.00 16.70
C PHE A 17 -13.55 11.16 17.56
N GLY A 18 -14.28 10.85 18.63
CA GLY A 18 -15.04 11.84 19.37
C GLY A 18 -16.03 12.54 18.43
N ASP A 19 -16.05 13.87 18.45
CA ASP A 19 -16.93 14.69 17.61
C ASP A 19 -16.40 14.91 16.19
N SER A 20 -15.22 14.41 15.89
CA SER A 20 -14.58 14.60 14.57
C SER A 20 -14.89 13.45 13.63
N LYS A 21 -15.72 13.68 12.61
CA LYS A 21 -15.99 12.73 11.53
C LYS A 21 -14.89 12.82 10.48
N VAL A 22 -14.01 11.81 10.45
CA VAL A 22 -12.81 11.77 9.59
C VAL A 22 -13.12 11.13 8.22
N LEU A 23 -13.85 10.02 8.18
CA LEU A 23 -14.35 9.43 6.94
C LEU A 23 -15.86 9.61 6.87
N LYS A 24 -16.36 10.06 5.72
CA LYS A 24 -17.72 10.58 5.54
C LYS A 24 -18.52 9.85 4.47
N GLY A 25 -18.36 8.52 4.39
CA GLY A 25 -19.05 7.72 3.37
C GLY A 25 -18.16 7.47 2.15
N VAL A 26 -16.96 6.95 2.36
CA VAL A 26 -16.03 6.61 1.28
C VAL A 26 -16.44 5.29 0.63
N SER A 27 -16.58 5.31 -0.70
CA SER A 27 -16.82 4.11 -1.52
C SER A 27 -15.80 4.04 -2.64
N THR A 28 -15.13 2.90 -2.77
CA THR A 28 -14.13 2.66 -3.83
C THR A 28 -13.84 1.17 -4.00
N VAL A 29 -13.15 0.83 -5.08
CA VAL A 29 -12.66 -0.51 -5.38
C VAL A 29 -11.16 -0.45 -5.58
N PHE A 30 -10.43 -1.37 -4.94
CA PHE A 30 -9.01 -1.59 -5.18
C PHE A 30 -8.84 -2.87 -5.97
N GLU A 31 -8.24 -2.74 -7.15
CA GLU A 31 -8.18 -3.81 -8.15
C GLU A 31 -6.92 -4.67 -7.96
N THR A 32 -7.09 -5.98 -8.15
CA THR A 32 -5.98 -6.95 -8.12
C THR A 32 -5.03 -6.77 -9.31
N GLY A 33 -3.76 -7.02 -9.05
CA GLY A 33 -2.68 -6.89 -10.05
C GLY A 33 -2.34 -5.44 -10.40
N LYS A 34 -2.91 -4.49 -9.66
CA LYS A 34 -2.68 -3.06 -9.83
C LYS A 34 -2.13 -2.41 -8.57
N THR A 35 -1.34 -1.37 -8.77
CA THR A 35 -0.98 -0.43 -7.71
C THR A 35 -2.11 0.58 -7.55
N ASN A 36 -2.87 0.43 -6.47
CA ASN A 36 -3.96 1.34 -6.10
C ASN A 36 -3.40 2.37 -5.11
N LEU A 37 -3.49 3.64 -5.44
CA LEU A 37 -2.98 4.72 -4.61
C LEU A 37 -4.11 5.48 -3.93
N ILE A 38 -3.95 5.74 -2.64
CA ILE A 38 -4.79 6.68 -1.88
C ILE A 38 -3.96 7.95 -1.71
N ILE A 39 -4.38 9.04 -2.33
CA ILE A 39 -3.71 10.34 -2.27
C ILE A 39 -4.59 11.42 -1.62
N GLY A 40 -3.97 12.50 -1.18
CA GLY A 40 -4.65 13.63 -0.56
C GLY A 40 -3.72 14.40 0.37
N GLN A 41 -4.16 15.56 0.80
CA GLN A 41 -3.42 16.36 1.78
C GLN A 41 -3.35 15.67 3.14
N SER A 42 -2.41 16.10 3.98
CA SER A 42 -2.37 15.70 5.39
C SER A 42 -3.72 15.99 6.04
N GLY A 43 -4.23 15.06 6.83
CA GLY A 43 -5.53 15.18 7.49
C GLY A 43 -6.75 14.90 6.58
N SER A 44 -6.56 14.45 5.36
CA SER A 44 -7.67 14.10 4.45
C SER A 44 -8.40 12.79 4.77
N GLY A 45 -7.81 11.95 5.65
CA GLY A 45 -8.37 10.66 6.05
C GLY A 45 -7.64 9.44 5.49
N LYS A 46 -6.53 9.60 4.73
CA LYS A 46 -5.79 8.50 4.10
C LYS A 46 -5.35 7.41 5.10
N THR A 47 -4.67 7.81 6.16
CA THR A 47 -4.16 6.88 7.18
C THR A 47 -5.31 6.20 7.93
N VAL A 48 -6.39 6.91 8.20
CA VAL A 48 -7.58 6.34 8.84
C VAL A 48 -8.24 5.31 7.93
N LEU A 49 -8.37 5.58 6.64
CA LEU A 49 -8.90 4.62 5.67
C LEU A 49 -8.02 3.36 5.60
N LEU A 50 -6.69 3.53 5.51
CA LEU A 50 -5.75 2.41 5.48
C LEU A 50 -5.85 1.55 6.75
N LYS A 51 -5.88 2.16 7.93
CA LYS A 51 -6.05 1.46 9.21
C LYS A 51 -7.40 0.77 9.35
N THR A 52 -8.44 1.32 8.73
CA THR A 52 -9.77 0.71 8.68
C THR A 52 -9.76 -0.54 7.78
N LEU A 53 -9.08 -0.46 6.62
CA LEU A 53 -8.87 -1.62 5.74
C LEU A 53 -8.09 -2.74 6.44
N LEU A 54 -7.12 -2.40 7.27
CA LEU A 54 -6.33 -3.36 8.05
C LEU A 54 -7.08 -3.95 9.26
N GLY A 55 -8.29 -3.48 9.54
CA GLY A 55 -9.06 -3.90 10.72
C GLY A 55 -8.52 -3.36 12.05
N ILE A 56 -7.62 -2.36 12.01
CA ILE A 56 -7.12 -1.65 13.21
C ILE A 56 -8.20 -0.72 13.76
N HIS A 57 -8.94 -0.08 12.86
CA HIS A 57 -10.12 0.70 13.21
C HIS A 57 -11.38 0.00 12.72
N THR A 58 -12.39 -0.12 13.57
CA THR A 58 -13.72 -0.56 13.16
C THR A 58 -14.45 0.62 12.54
N PRO A 59 -15.02 0.51 11.33
CA PRO A 59 -15.85 1.57 10.76
C PRO A 59 -17.12 1.78 11.59
N ASP A 60 -17.60 3.01 11.64
CA ASP A 60 -18.86 3.34 12.32
C ASP A 60 -20.06 3.04 11.44
N ALA A 61 -19.88 3.04 10.12
CA ALA A 61 -20.85 2.61 9.11
C ALA A 61 -20.15 2.14 7.83
N GLY A 62 -20.87 1.43 7.00
CA GLY A 62 -20.38 0.89 5.73
C GLY A 62 -19.74 -0.48 5.88
N THR A 63 -19.27 -1.04 4.76
CA THR A 63 -18.68 -2.38 4.70
C THR A 63 -17.38 -2.41 3.91
N ILE A 64 -16.52 -3.36 4.25
CA ILE A 64 -15.29 -3.68 3.51
C ILE A 64 -15.37 -5.15 3.13
N GLU A 65 -15.18 -5.43 1.84
CA GLU A 65 -15.19 -6.78 1.30
C GLU A 65 -13.81 -7.13 0.72
N PHE A 66 -13.30 -8.31 1.07
CA PHE A 66 -12.09 -8.91 0.53
C PHE A 66 -12.48 -10.12 -0.32
N ASP A 67 -12.46 -9.99 -1.63
CA ASP A 67 -12.89 -11.05 -2.56
C ASP A 67 -14.29 -11.60 -2.23
N GLY A 68 -15.24 -10.71 -1.95
CA GLY A 68 -16.60 -11.05 -1.58
C GLY A 68 -16.82 -11.45 -0.12
N ARG A 69 -15.73 -11.51 0.69
CA ARG A 69 -15.83 -11.74 2.14
C ARG A 69 -16.05 -10.42 2.85
N VAL A 70 -17.24 -10.21 3.40
CA VAL A 70 -17.57 -9.01 4.18
C VAL A 70 -16.88 -9.07 5.53
N TYR A 71 -15.95 -8.15 5.80
CA TYR A 71 -15.09 -8.20 7.00
C TYR A 71 -15.86 -8.20 8.32
N SER A 72 -16.98 -7.46 8.42
CA SER A 72 -17.83 -7.41 9.62
C SER A 72 -18.49 -8.74 9.94
N ASP A 73 -18.72 -9.57 8.91
CA ASP A 73 -19.45 -10.84 9.03
C ASP A 73 -18.53 -12.02 9.37
N LEU A 74 -17.20 -11.80 9.24
CA LEU A 74 -16.21 -12.81 9.56
C LEU A 74 -16.14 -13.04 11.08
N ASP A 75 -16.04 -14.31 11.46
CA ASP A 75 -15.77 -14.69 12.82
C ASP A 75 -14.28 -14.45 13.19
N LYS A 76 -13.90 -14.81 14.42
CA LYS A 76 -12.55 -14.58 14.94
C LYS A 76 -11.48 -15.38 14.18
N ASP A 77 -11.79 -16.60 13.78
CA ASP A 77 -10.84 -17.49 13.10
C ASP A 77 -10.70 -17.08 11.63
N GLU A 78 -11.80 -16.73 10.96
CA GLU A 78 -11.79 -16.19 9.60
C GLU A 78 -11.04 -14.86 9.51
N LYS A 79 -11.19 -13.96 10.49
CA LYS A 79 -10.39 -12.72 10.58
C LYS A 79 -8.90 -13.01 10.78
N ARG A 80 -8.58 -14.04 11.56
CA ARG A 80 -7.20 -14.47 11.76
C ARG A 80 -6.60 -15.02 10.46
N GLU A 81 -7.35 -15.82 9.72
CA GLU A 81 -6.94 -16.34 8.41
C GLU A 81 -6.71 -15.18 7.42
N LEU A 82 -7.66 -14.25 7.30
CA LEU A 82 -7.51 -13.07 6.45
C LEU A 82 -6.24 -12.27 6.76
N ARG A 83 -5.88 -12.12 8.04
CA ARG A 83 -4.64 -11.42 8.42
C ARG A 83 -3.38 -12.11 7.91
N THR A 84 -3.38 -13.42 7.74
CA THR A 84 -2.24 -14.15 7.14
C THR A 84 -2.09 -13.86 5.65
N GLU A 85 -3.16 -13.41 4.99
CA GLU A 85 -3.19 -13.05 3.58
C GLU A 85 -2.77 -11.58 3.32
N ILE A 86 -2.52 -10.81 4.38
CA ILE A 86 -2.18 -9.38 4.31
C ILE A 86 -0.69 -9.18 4.63
N GLY A 87 0.01 -8.48 3.74
CA GLY A 87 1.33 -7.92 3.99
C GLY A 87 1.23 -6.40 4.26
N MET A 88 2.10 -5.90 5.13
CA MET A 88 2.13 -4.47 5.47
C MET A 88 3.54 -3.91 5.42
N VAL A 89 3.69 -2.78 4.74
CA VAL A 89 4.90 -1.95 4.72
C VAL A 89 4.58 -0.63 5.42
N PHE A 90 5.16 -0.42 6.60
CA PHE A 90 4.96 0.78 7.40
C PHE A 90 5.87 1.92 6.96
N GLN A 91 5.46 3.17 7.20
CA GLN A 91 6.21 4.37 6.88
C GLN A 91 7.66 4.33 7.43
N GLY A 92 7.84 3.95 8.68
CA GLY A 92 9.15 3.84 9.34
C GLY A 92 9.82 2.47 9.17
N SER A 93 9.36 1.62 8.23
CA SER A 93 9.75 0.23 8.05
C SER A 93 9.38 -0.69 9.23
N ALA A 94 9.31 -0.19 10.45
CA ALA A 94 8.94 -0.91 11.67
C ALA A 94 9.71 -2.24 11.84
N LEU A 95 11.01 -2.22 11.56
CA LEU A 95 11.87 -3.38 11.79
C LEU A 95 12.15 -3.53 13.28
N PHE A 96 12.31 -4.77 13.72
CA PHE A 96 12.78 -5.07 15.06
C PHE A 96 14.29 -4.81 15.11
N ASP A 97 14.73 -3.79 15.85
CA ASP A 97 16.12 -3.35 15.91
C ASP A 97 17.08 -4.40 16.49
N SER A 98 16.56 -5.28 17.34
CA SER A 98 17.31 -6.37 17.96
C SER A 98 17.38 -7.64 17.12
N MET A 99 16.71 -7.68 15.97
CA MET A 99 16.70 -8.82 15.06
C MET A 99 17.49 -8.50 13.80
N THR A 100 18.17 -9.52 13.27
CA THR A 100 18.85 -9.42 11.98
C THR A 100 17.84 -9.25 10.84
N VAL A 101 18.34 -8.93 9.64
CA VAL A 101 17.51 -8.85 8.41
C VAL A 101 16.74 -10.15 8.19
N GLU A 102 17.39 -11.31 8.22
CA GLU A 102 16.72 -12.60 8.02
C GLU A 102 15.71 -12.92 9.12
N GLU A 103 15.96 -12.55 10.36
CA GLU A 103 15.03 -12.73 11.47
C GLU A 103 13.79 -11.84 11.34
N ASN A 104 13.96 -10.58 10.92
CA ASN A 104 12.85 -9.70 10.61
C ASN A 104 11.95 -10.27 9.51
N VAL A 105 12.55 -10.76 8.42
CA VAL A 105 11.81 -11.34 7.29
C VAL A 105 11.13 -12.66 7.68
N ALA A 106 11.79 -13.50 8.49
CA ALA A 106 11.25 -14.78 8.96
C ALA A 106 10.08 -14.63 9.95
N PHE A 107 9.93 -13.48 10.60
CA PHE A 107 9.00 -13.29 11.69
C PHE A 107 7.54 -13.67 11.34
N PRO A 108 6.94 -13.24 10.19
CA PRO A 108 5.59 -13.65 9.83
C PRO A 108 5.44 -15.16 9.62
N LEU A 109 6.44 -15.82 9.05
CA LEU A 109 6.41 -17.28 8.86
C LEU A 109 6.41 -18.01 10.20
N LYS A 110 7.19 -17.56 11.18
CA LYS A 110 7.22 -18.12 12.52
C LYS A 110 5.90 -17.94 13.27
N MET A 111 5.21 -16.83 13.03
CA MET A 111 3.95 -16.49 13.68
C MET A 111 2.73 -17.19 13.07
N PHE A 112 2.70 -17.35 11.75
CA PHE A 112 1.48 -17.72 11.03
C PHE A 112 1.56 -19.06 10.29
N THR A 113 2.71 -19.72 10.27
CA THR A 113 2.87 -21.01 9.59
C THR A 113 3.40 -22.10 10.53
N LYS A 114 3.28 -23.36 10.07
CA LYS A 114 3.90 -24.51 10.71
C LYS A 114 5.18 -24.96 9.98
N ASN A 115 5.76 -24.08 9.17
CA ASN A 115 6.97 -24.39 8.42
C ASN A 115 8.13 -24.75 9.37
N ASN A 116 8.91 -25.73 8.97
CA ASN A 116 10.14 -26.07 9.67
C ASN A 116 11.26 -25.05 9.38
N LYS A 117 12.37 -25.15 10.11
CA LYS A 117 13.49 -24.22 10.00
C LYS A 117 14.05 -24.12 8.56
N ALA A 118 14.16 -25.26 7.86
CA ALA A 118 14.68 -25.31 6.49
C ALA A 118 13.74 -24.60 5.50
N GLN A 119 12.43 -24.84 5.62
CA GLN A 119 11.41 -24.19 4.78
C GLN A 119 11.37 -22.67 5.02
N ILE A 120 11.51 -22.24 6.28
CA ILE A 120 11.58 -20.81 6.62
C ILE A 120 12.81 -20.18 5.98
N GLN A 121 13.98 -20.81 6.11
CA GLN A 121 15.23 -20.29 5.57
C GLN A 121 15.17 -20.17 4.04
N GLU A 122 14.71 -21.21 3.35
CA GLU A 122 14.54 -21.21 1.90
C GLU A 122 13.65 -20.05 1.43
N ARG A 123 12.52 -19.84 2.12
CA ARG A 123 11.60 -18.75 1.77
C ARG A 123 12.18 -17.37 2.06
N VAL A 124 12.90 -17.20 3.16
CA VAL A 124 13.60 -15.96 3.51
C VAL A 124 14.66 -15.64 2.47
N ASP A 125 15.48 -16.59 2.09
CA ASP A 125 16.52 -16.44 1.06
C ASP A 125 15.90 -16.00 -0.27
N PHE A 126 14.82 -16.65 -0.68
CA PHE A 126 14.09 -16.33 -1.91
C PHE A 126 13.59 -14.87 -1.93
N VAL A 127 12.93 -14.39 -0.87
CA VAL A 127 12.41 -13.03 -0.87
C VAL A 127 13.50 -11.98 -0.69
N LEU A 128 14.58 -12.28 0.03
CA LEU A 128 15.73 -11.38 0.12
C LEU A 128 16.46 -11.24 -1.23
N GLU A 129 16.59 -12.32 -1.98
CA GLU A 129 17.09 -12.27 -3.36
C GLU A 129 16.17 -11.42 -4.24
N ARG A 130 14.84 -11.61 -4.13
CA ARG A 130 13.86 -10.85 -4.92
C ARG A 130 13.95 -9.35 -4.69
N VAL A 131 14.25 -8.91 -3.49
CA VAL A 131 14.46 -7.48 -3.16
C VAL A 131 15.91 -7.02 -3.28
N ASN A 132 16.79 -7.87 -3.83
CA ASN A 132 18.21 -7.59 -4.05
C ASN A 132 19.00 -7.27 -2.76
N LEU A 133 18.85 -8.13 -1.75
CA LEU A 133 19.55 -8.07 -0.47
C LEU A 133 20.30 -9.38 -0.15
N ILE A 134 21.11 -9.87 -1.09
CA ILE A 134 21.74 -11.19 -1.02
C ILE A 134 22.74 -11.30 0.15
N ASP A 135 23.48 -10.24 0.46
CA ASP A 135 24.57 -10.26 1.44
C ASP A 135 24.23 -9.59 2.78
N ALA A 136 22.92 -9.40 3.06
CA ALA A 136 22.49 -8.63 4.23
C ALA A 136 21.89 -9.47 5.36
N HIS A 137 21.78 -10.79 5.23
CA HIS A 137 21.02 -11.69 6.12
C HIS A 137 21.32 -11.50 7.61
N LYS A 138 22.60 -11.40 7.96
CA LYS A 138 23.08 -11.31 9.35
C LYS A 138 23.23 -9.90 9.89
N LYS A 139 22.98 -8.88 9.06
CA LYS A 139 23.07 -7.48 9.49
C LYS A 139 21.87 -7.08 10.34
N LEU A 140 22.10 -6.17 11.27
CA LEU A 140 21.05 -5.49 12.02
C LEU A 140 20.50 -4.31 11.21
N PRO A 141 19.26 -3.82 11.49
CA PRO A 141 18.72 -2.63 10.85
C PRO A 141 19.66 -1.41 10.93
N SER A 142 20.36 -1.22 12.02
CA SER A 142 21.33 -0.13 12.22
C SER A 142 22.57 -0.21 11.31
N GLU A 143 22.85 -1.35 10.71
CA GLU A 143 24.02 -1.60 9.85
C GLU A 143 23.70 -1.46 8.36
N ILE A 144 22.48 -1.09 8.01
CA ILE A 144 22.01 -0.96 6.63
C ILE A 144 21.39 0.41 6.37
N SER A 145 21.38 0.84 5.09
CA SER A 145 20.81 2.11 4.67
C SER A 145 19.27 2.16 4.81
N GLY A 146 18.70 3.37 4.79
CA GLY A 146 17.26 3.55 4.80
C GLY A 146 16.54 2.83 3.63
N GLY A 147 17.12 2.89 2.43
CA GLY A 147 16.61 2.15 1.26
C GLY A 147 16.66 0.63 1.45
N MET A 148 17.73 0.11 2.04
CA MET A 148 17.84 -1.30 2.40
C MET A 148 16.80 -1.69 3.46
N GLN A 149 16.59 -0.86 4.47
CA GLN A 149 15.55 -1.11 5.49
C GLN A 149 14.15 -1.20 4.86
N LYS A 150 13.84 -0.35 3.88
CA LYS A 150 12.59 -0.44 3.11
C LYS A 150 12.47 -1.74 2.34
N ARG A 151 13.56 -2.20 1.71
CA ARG A 151 13.60 -3.50 1.02
C ARG A 151 13.39 -4.67 1.98
N VAL A 152 13.96 -4.63 3.17
CA VAL A 152 13.72 -5.62 4.23
C VAL A 152 12.24 -5.62 4.64
N ALA A 153 11.64 -4.45 4.82
CA ALA A 153 10.22 -4.32 5.14
C ALA A 153 9.31 -4.89 4.03
N ILE A 154 9.66 -4.68 2.76
CA ILE A 154 8.96 -5.28 1.61
C ILE A 154 9.13 -6.80 1.61
N ALA A 155 10.34 -7.32 1.79
CA ALA A 155 10.61 -8.76 1.87
C ALA A 155 9.78 -9.42 2.99
N ARG A 156 9.74 -8.81 4.18
CA ARG A 156 8.91 -9.27 5.30
C ARG A 156 7.42 -9.26 4.96
N ALA A 157 6.95 -8.23 4.26
CA ALA A 157 5.55 -8.11 3.88
C ALA A 157 5.10 -9.18 2.88
N ILE A 158 5.99 -9.66 2.00
CA ILE A 158 5.68 -10.64 0.97
C ILE A 158 6.07 -12.08 1.30
N VAL A 159 6.78 -12.31 2.40
CA VAL A 159 7.34 -13.62 2.73
C VAL A 159 6.28 -14.72 2.87
N ASN A 160 5.08 -14.39 3.31
CA ASN A 160 3.97 -15.31 3.47
C ASN A 160 2.99 -15.34 2.27
N ASN A 161 3.43 -14.95 1.08
CA ASN A 161 2.62 -14.92 -0.14
C ASN A 161 1.27 -14.21 0.05
N PRO A 162 1.25 -12.91 0.38
CA PRO A 162 0.03 -12.20 0.63
C PRO A 162 -0.83 -12.06 -0.63
N LYS A 163 -2.15 -12.05 -0.46
CA LYS A 163 -3.10 -11.65 -1.50
C LYS A 163 -3.29 -10.14 -1.56
N TYR A 164 -3.06 -9.47 -0.43
CA TYR A 164 -3.24 -8.03 -0.24
C TYR A 164 -1.98 -7.43 0.35
N LEU A 165 -1.51 -6.35 -0.25
CA LEU A 165 -0.34 -5.61 0.24
C LEU A 165 -0.72 -4.17 0.52
N PHE A 166 -0.52 -3.72 1.75
CA PHE A 166 -0.76 -2.34 2.15
C PHE A 166 0.57 -1.65 2.43
N CYS A 167 0.75 -0.45 1.87
CA CYS A 167 1.95 0.35 2.06
C CYS A 167 1.57 1.75 2.53
N ASP A 168 2.10 2.16 3.66
CA ASP A 168 1.91 3.51 4.20
C ASP A 168 3.18 4.32 3.98
N GLU A 169 3.14 5.25 3.01
CA GLU A 169 4.26 6.12 2.64
C GLU A 169 5.59 5.34 2.47
N PRO A 170 5.64 4.31 1.60
CA PRO A 170 6.73 3.32 1.58
C PRO A 170 8.10 3.91 1.22
N ASN A 171 8.12 5.05 0.55
CA ASN A 171 9.35 5.72 0.10
C ASN A 171 9.68 6.99 0.89
N SER A 172 8.96 7.29 1.99
CA SER A 172 9.21 8.49 2.78
C SER A 172 10.62 8.51 3.39
N GLY A 173 11.25 9.68 3.38
CA GLY A 173 12.58 9.88 3.94
C GLY A 173 13.74 9.37 3.08
N LEU A 174 13.47 8.93 1.84
CA LEU A 174 14.46 8.49 0.86
C LEU A 174 14.76 9.60 -0.15
N ASP A 175 15.95 9.54 -0.75
CA ASP A 175 16.27 10.38 -1.91
C ASP A 175 15.42 10.02 -3.13
N PRO A 176 15.26 10.91 -4.13
CA PRO A 176 14.37 10.67 -5.27
C PRO A 176 14.68 9.40 -6.06
N ASN A 177 15.95 9.07 -6.27
CA ASN A 177 16.33 7.87 -7.02
C ASN A 177 15.96 6.59 -6.26
N THR A 178 16.27 6.54 -4.97
CA THR A 178 15.91 5.41 -4.11
C THR A 178 14.39 5.27 -3.97
N SER A 179 13.67 6.40 -3.87
CA SER A 179 12.19 6.41 -3.86
C SER A 179 11.60 5.75 -5.10
N THR A 180 12.08 6.11 -6.29
CA THR A 180 11.66 5.52 -7.56
C THR A 180 11.95 4.02 -7.60
N LEU A 181 13.10 3.57 -7.12
CA LEU A 181 13.44 2.14 -7.05
C LEU A 181 12.50 1.36 -6.12
N ILE A 182 12.11 1.94 -4.99
CA ILE A 182 11.13 1.31 -4.08
C ILE A 182 9.74 1.24 -4.72
N ASP A 183 9.28 2.31 -5.35
CA ASP A 183 8.00 2.34 -6.04
C ASP A 183 7.92 1.29 -7.15
N ASN A 184 8.95 1.21 -8.00
CA ASN A 184 9.03 0.22 -9.07
C ASN A 184 9.08 -1.21 -8.54
N LEU A 185 9.83 -1.46 -7.46
CA LEU A 185 9.88 -2.77 -6.82
C LEU A 185 8.50 -3.22 -6.32
N ILE A 186 7.73 -2.33 -5.69
CA ILE A 186 6.37 -2.63 -5.24
C ILE A 186 5.45 -2.91 -6.43
N GLN A 187 5.55 -2.14 -7.51
CA GLN A 187 4.76 -2.36 -8.73
C GLN A 187 5.10 -3.70 -9.40
N GLU A 188 6.38 -4.02 -9.54
CA GLU A 188 6.82 -5.30 -10.11
C GLU A 188 6.30 -6.49 -9.31
N ILE A 189 6.44 -6.46 -7.97
CA ILE A 189 5.94 -7.49 -7.06
C ILE A 189 4.42 -7.63 -7.18
N THR A 190 3.70 -6.50 -7.25
CA THR A 190 2.25 -6.47 -7.42
C THR A 190 1.80 -7.23 -8.67
N LYS A 191 2.48 -7.02 -9.78
CA LYS A 191 2.18 -7.68 -11.07
C LYS A 191 2.62 -9.14 -11.09
N GLU A 192 3.84 -9.41 -10.64
CA GLU A 192 4.43 -10.75 -10.63
C GLU A 192 3.60 -11.74 -9.81
N TYR A 193 3.14 -11.34 -8.65
CA TYR A 193 2.35 -12.18 -7.74
C TYR A 193 0.83 -11.94 -7.81
N ASN A 194 0.38 -11.06 -8.70
CA ASN A 194 -1.04 -10.70 -8.87
C ASN A 194 -1.70 -10.28 -7.55
N ILE A 195 -1.04 -9.40 -6.81
CA ILE A 195 -1.47 -8.89 -5.50
C ILE A 195 -2.41 -7.70 -5.69
N THR A 196 -3.39 -7.53 -4.80
CA THR A 196 -4.11 -6.27 -4.65
C THR A 196 -3.29 -5.35 -3.74
N THR A 197 -2.60 -4.37 -4.33
CA THR A 197 -1.72 -3.46 -3.59
C THR A 197 -2.38 -2.10 -3.40
N VAL A 198 -2.40 -1.63 -2.14
CA VAL A 198 -2.93 -0.31 -1.77
C VAL A 198 -1.82 0.50 -1.13
N ILE A 199 -1.48 1.62 -1.73
CA ILE A 199 -0.40 2.51 -1.30
C ILE A 199 -0.98 3.86 -0.89
N ASN A 200 -0.76 4.24 0.37
CA ASN A 200 -1.04 5.58 0.86
C ASN A 200 0.19 6.46 0.58
N THR A 201 0.03 7.54 -0.16
CA THR A 201 1.13 8.46 -0.47
C THR A 201 0.65 9.90 -0.68
N HIS A 202 1.54 10.85 -0.43
CA HIS A 202 1.39 12.25 -0.83
C HIS A 202 2.41 12.65 -1.90
N ASP A 203 3.29 11.74 -2.31
CA ASP A 203 4.32 12.00 -3.31
C ASP A 203 3.75 11.88 -4.73
N MET A 204 3.67 13.02 -5.42
CA MET A 204 3.17 13.07 -6.79
C MET A 204 4.10 12.38 -7.80
N ASN A 205 5.39 12.23 -7.51
CA ASN A 205 6.29 11.45 -8.35
C ASN A 205 5.88 9.99 -8.35
N SER A 206 5.58 9.42 -7.17
CA SER A 206 5.05 8.05 -7.05
C SER A 206 3.73 7.88 -7.82
N VAL A 207 2.83 8.86 -7.72
CA VAL A 207 1.56 8.83 -8.44
C VAL A 207 1.77 8.74 -9.96
N MET A 208 2.68 9.56 -10.50
CA MET A 208 2.99 9.56 -11.92
C MET A 208 3.78 8.33 -12.37
N GLU A 209 4.62 7.78 -11.50
CA GLU A 209 5.43 6.60 -11.82
C GLU A 209 4.58 5.32 -11.83
N ILE A 210 3.85 5.04 -10.75
CA ILE A 210 3.21 3.74 -10.51
C ILE A 210 1.68 3.79 -10.32
N GLY A 211 1.03 4.95 -10.40
CA GLY A 211 -0.41 5.08 -10.14
C GLY A 211 -1.28 4.48 -11.24
N GLU A 212 -1.86 3.31 -11.00
CA GLU A 212 -2.76 2.63 -11.96
C GLU A 212 -4.24 2.83 -11.64
N ASN A 213 -4.58 2.92 -10.36
CA ASN A 213 -5.91 3.28 -9.86
C ASN A 213 -5.71 4.25 -8.70
N ILE A 214 -6.09 5.50 -8.86
CA ILE A 214 -5.79 6.58 -7.92
C ILE A 214 -7.09 7.07 -7.31
N VAL A 215 -7.16 7.01 -5.98
CA VAL A 215 -8.28 7.52 -5.19
C VAL A 215 -7.84 8.78 -4.47
N PHE A 216 -8.45 9.90 -4.78
CA PHE A 216 -8.17 11.18 -4.13
C PHE A 216 -9.16 11.45 -3.00
N LEU A 217 -8.63 11.54 -1.77
CA LEU A 217 -9.40 11.92 -0.60
C LEU A 217 -9.23 13.40 -0.28
N LYS A 218 -10.36 14.06 -0.03
CA LYS A 218 -10.41 15.43 0.45
C LYS A 218 -11.41 15.55 1.58
N LYS A 219 -10.93 15.95 2.75
CA LYS A 219 -11.78 16.18 3.96
C LYS A 219 -12.69 14.98 4.29
N GLY A 220 -12.18 13.77 4.17
CA GLY A 220 -12.90 12.54 4.47
C GLY A 220 -13.85 12.04 3.39
N LEU A 221 -13.83 12.63 2.21
CA LEU A 221 -14.63 12.24 1.04
C LEU A 221 -13.74 11.80 -0.13
N LYS A 222 -14.23 10.86 -0.93
CA LYS A 222 -13.61 10.57 -2.23
C LYS A 222 -13.99 11.69 -3.20
N ALA A 223 -13.02 12.56 -3.49
CA ALA A 223 -13.24 13.71 -4.38
C ALA A 223 -12.99 13.38 -5.86
N TRP A 224 -12.18 12.34 -6.13
CA TRP A 224 -11.87 11.89 -7.50
C TRP A 224 -11.31 10.47 -7.48
N GLN A 225 -11.45 9.77 -8.60
CA GLN A 225 -10.83 8.48 -8.86
C GLN A 225 -10.54 8.34 -10.36
N GLY A 226 -9.39 7.78 -10.70
CA GLY A 226 -8.99 7.54 -12.08
C GLY A 226 -7.57 7.01 -12.19
N THR A 227 -7.03 7.01 -13.40
CA THR A 227 -5.64 6.60 -13.70
C THR A 227 -4.71 7.81 -13.72
N LYS A 228 -3.38 7.55 -13.77
CA LYS A 228 -2.39 8.64 -13.92
C LYS A 228 -2.55 9.41 -15.25
N GLU A 229 -3.00 8.75 -16.30
CA GLU A 229 -3.30 9.39 -17.60
C GLU A 229 -4.52 10.29 -17.50
N GLU A 230 -5.54 9.90 -16.75
CA GLU A 230 -6.75 10.70 -16.56
C GLU A 230 -6.53 11.94 -15.70
N ILE A 231 -5.53 11.95 -14.81
CA ILE A 231 -5.15 13.14 -14.03
C ILE A 231 -4.79 14.32 -14.95
N PHE A 232 -4.11 14.06 -16.07
CA PHE A 232 -3.74 15.13 -17.01
C PHE A 232 -4.92 15.72 -17.77
N LYS A 233 -6.02 14.97 -17.91
CA LYS A 233 -7.21 15.35 -18.69
C LYS A 233 -8.34 15.87 -17.82
N THR A 234 -8.33 15.61 -16.52
CA THR A 234 -9.47 15.93 -15.64
C THR A 234 -9.65 17.43 -15.46
N ASP A 235 -10.92 17.87 -15.42
CA ASP A 235 -11.33 19.22 -15.06
C ASP A 235 -11.80 19.32 -13.60
N ASN A 236 -11.68 18.24 -12.81
CA ASN A 236 -11.99 18.26 -11.40
C ASN A 236 -11.10 19.25 -10.67
N LYS A 237 -11.70 20.34 -10.16
CA LYS A 237 -10.99 21.48 -9.57
C LYS A 237 -10.16 21.07 -8.34
N ASP A 238 -10.60 20.08 -7.58
CA ASP A 238 -9.95 19.66 -6.36
C ASP A 238 -8.66 18.89 -6.66
N ILE A 239 -8.71 17.93 -7.60
CA ILE A 239 -7.52 17.17 -8.01
C ILE A 239 -6.54 18.08 -8.78
N VAL A 240 -7.04 18.96 -9.65
CA VAL A 240 -6.20 19.92 -10.36
C VAL A 240 -5.44 20.83 -9.41
N LYS A 241 -6.12 21.36 -8.39
CA LYS A 241 -5.47 22.19 -7.35
C LYS A 241 -4.44 21.42 -6.56
N PHE A 242 -4.72 20.17 -6.20
CA PHE A 242 -3.82 19.32 -5.42
C PHE A 242 -2.57 18.93 -6.21
N VAL A 243 -2.76 18.36 -7.41
CA VAL A 243 -1.67 17.82 -8.25
C VAL A 243 -0.80 18.94 -8.83
N TYR A 244 -1.43 20.01 -9.30
CA TYR A 244 -0.73 21.10 -9.98
C TYR A 244 -0.41 22.30 -9.06
N SER A 245 -0.29 22.05 -7.76
CA SER A 245 0.25 23.05 -6.83
C SER A 245 1.70 23.40 -7.12
N SER A 246 2.49 22.49 -7.70
CA SER A 246 3.85 22.77 -8.17
C SER A 246 3.90 23.29 -9.61
N ASN A 247 4.83 24.20 -9.87
CA ASN A 247 5.02 24.76 -11.22
C ASN A 247 5.47 23.71 -12.24
N LEU A 248 6.18 22.67 -11.80
CA LEU A 248 6.63 21.59 -12.68
C LEU A 248 5.44 20.85 -13.28
N PHE A 249 4.52 20.37 -12.42
CA PHE A 249 3.35 19.63 -12.89
C PHE A 249 2.38 20.50 -13.71
N LYS A 250 2.29 21.80 -13.43
CA LYS A 250 1.54 22.75 -14.28
C LYS A 250 2.07 22.76 -15.70
N LYS A 251 3.39 22.87 -15.86
CA LYS A 251 4.04 22.86 -17.19
C LYS A 251 3.83 21.53 -17.91
N VAL A 252 3.94 20.42 -17.22
CA VAL A 252 3.70 19.07 -17.77
C VAL A 252 2.27 18.95 -18.30
N ARG A 253 1.28 19.40 -17.52
CA ARG A 253 -0.13 19.42 -17.95
C ARG A 253 -0.35 20.29 -19.19
N GLU A 254 0.19 21.51 -19.18
CA GLU A 254 0.08 22.41 -20.31
C GLU A 254 0.67 21.82 -21.61
N ALA A 255 1.85 21.20 -21.51
CA ALA A 255 2.47 20.49 -22.63
C ALA A 255 1.59 19.35 -23.13
N TYR A 256 1.07 18.52 -22.21
CA TYR A 256 0.18 17.42 -22.55
C TYR A 256 -1.11 17.88 -23.25
N LEU A 257 -1.75 18.95 -22.76
CA LEU A 257 -2.97 19.51 -23.35
C LEU A 257 -2.73 20.15 -24.71
N ARG A 258 -1.50 20.60 -24.99
CA ARG A 258 -1.09 21.15 -26.30
C ARG A 258 -0.69 20.06 -27.30
N GLY A 259 -0.64 18.80 -26.90
CA GLY A 259 -0.23 17.68 -27.75
C GLY A 259 1.28 17.64 -28.05
N LEU A 260 2.11 18.22 -27.18
CA LEU A 260 3.58 18.24 -27.26
C LEU A 260 4.20 17.07 -26.49
#